data_d13f071740b7eaeab1f9a5aa4be08f98
#
_entry.id   d13f071740b7eaeab1f9a5aa4be08f98
#
_cell.length_a   1.000
_cell.length_b   1.000
_cell.length_c   1.000
_cell.angle_alpha   90.00
_cell.angle_beta   90.00
_cell.angle_gamma   90.00
#
_symmetry.space_group_name_H-M   'P 1'
#
loop_
_entity.id
_entity.type
_entity.pdbx_description
1 polymer ?
#
loop_
_entity_poly.entity_id
_entity_poly.type
_entity_poly.pdbx_seq_one_letter_code
_entity_poly.pdbx_strand_id
1 'polypeptide(L)'
;MKKHITFALLFAAALTAQAQQGGISGEMLNQIKQSYKATPADKAIRNALGGTSINTLALNQENRADFDTEFSHKVLSKGITDQQSSGRCWLFTGLNVLRSQMIAKYGLDEMEFSQNYCFFYDQLEKANLFLQGIIDTSGKPMDDKMVEWLFKHPLSDGGQFTGVSDIIEKYGLVPKSAMVETFSSENTGKMSNLIGLKLKEFGLQLREAAAAGVKPVELEKKKTEMLGTVYRMLVLTLGEPVSTFTWSLK
;
A
#
# COMPACT_ATOMS: atom_id res chain seq x y z
N MET A 1 42.54 -22.13 -51.19
CA MET A 1 42.92 -20.88 -50.44
C MET A 1 41.80 -19.85 -50.20
N LYS A 2 40.50 -20.18 -50.33
CA LYS A 2 39.39 -19.21 -50.11
C LYS A 2 38.58 -19.40 -48.84
N LYS A 3 38.87 -20.38 -47.98
CA LYS A 3 38.07 -20.67 -46.73
C LYS A 3 38.66 -20.10 -45.46
N HIS A 4 39.84 -19.54 -45.45
CA HIS A 4 40.47 -19.01 -44.21
C HIS A 4 40.31 -17.51 -44.04
N ILE A 5 39.91 -16.75 -45.06
CA ILE A 5 39.78 -15.30 -45.01
C ILE A 5 38.43 -14.90 -44.35
N THR A 6 37.40 -15.73 -44.49
CA THR A 6 36.07 -15.45 -43.90
C THR A 6 36.03 -15.59 -42.35
N PHE A 7 36.90 -16.45 -41.80
CA PHE A 7 36.96 -16.67 -40.34
C PHE A 7 37.75 -15.57 -39.63
N ALA A 8 38.74 -14.99 -40.29
CA ALA A 8 39.50 -13.86 -39.71
C ALA A 8 38.67 -12.56 -39.64
N LEU A 9 37.76 -12.33 -40.60
CA LEU A 9 36.88 -11.17 -40.61
C LEU A 9 35.76 -11.25 -39.56
N LEU A 10 35.27 -12.45 -39.22
CA LEU A 10 34.31 -12.65 -38.15
C LEU A 10 34.94 -12.48 -36.76
N PHE A 11 36.23 -12.77 -36.60
CA PHE A 11 36.94 -12.59 -35.33
C PHE A 11 37.32 -11.12 -35.08
N ALA A 12 37.55 -10.33 -36.10
CA ALA A 12 37.85 -8.90 -35.99
C ALA A 12 36.59 -8.06 -35.65
N ALA A 13 35.40 -8.51 -36.08
CA ALA A 13 34.13 -7.83 -35.76
C ALA A 13 33.68 -8.06 -34.30
N ALA A 14 34.20 -9.09 -33.60
CA ALA A 14 33.84 -9.37 -32.20
C ALA A 14 34.63 -8.51 -31.18
N LEU A 15 35.63 -7.73 -31.62
CA LEU A 15 36.48 -6.94 -30.74
C LEU A 15 36.02 -5.47 -30.55
N THR A 16 34.93 -5.04 -31.17
CA THR A 16 34.36 -3.70 -31.00
C THR A 16 33.03 -3.71 -30.28
N ALA A 17 32.83 -4.59 -29.31
CA ALA A 17 31.84 -4.36 -28.29
C ALA A 17 32.36 -3.21 -27.43
N GLN A 18 32.11 -1.98 -27.85
CA GLN A 18 32.35 -0.80 -27.03
C GLN A 18 31.49 -1.00 -25.76
N ALA A 19 32.17 -1.17 -24.62
CA ALA A 19 31.53 -1.15 -23.32
C ALA A 19 30.68 0.11 -23.27
N GLN A 20 29.38 -0.04 -23.01
CA GLN A 20 28.44 1.06 -22.85
C GLN A 20 29.05 2.08 -21.89
N GLN A 21 29.13 3.35 -22.29
CA GLN A 21 29.74 4.42 -21.48
C GLN A 21 29.09 4.41 -20.08
N GLY A 22 29.88 4.12 -19.02
CA GLY A 22 29.38 3.92 -17.64
C GLY A 22 29.29 2.46 -17.17
N GLY A 23 29.54 1.47 -18.03
CA GLY A 23 29.63 0.05 -17.63
C GLY A 23 30.94 -0.27 -16.90
N ILE A 24 30.96 -1.34 -16.09
CA ILE A 24 32.19 -1.83 -15.44
C ILE A 24 33.15 -2.40 -16.49
N SER A 25 34.27 -1.71 -16.69
CA SER A 25 35.32 -2.18 -17.58
C SER A 25 36.12 -3.33 -16.95
N GLY A 26 36.84 -4.09 -17.78
CA GLY A 26 37.75 -5.15 -17.31
C GLY A 26 38.78 -4.64 -16.29
N GLU A 27 39.34 -3.45 -16.54
CA GLU A 27 40.29 -2.80 -15.63
C GLU A 27 39.62 -2.42 -14.30
N MET A 28 38.46 -1.76 -14.34
CA MET A 28 37.66 -1.43 -13.15
C MET A 28 37.31 -2.69 -12.34
N LEU A 29 36.89 -3.76 -13.01
CA LEU A 29 36.60 -5.03 -12.34
C LEU A 29 37.84 -5.61 -11.64
N ASN A 30 39.01 -5.52 -12.24
CA ASN A 30 40.25 -5.96 -11.61
C ASN A 30 40.59 -5.13 -10.37
N GLN A 31 40.46 -3.81 -10.44
CA GLN A 31 40.64 -2.93 -9.28
C GLN A 31 39.68 -3.26 -8.16
N ILE A 32 38.38 -3.47 -8.46
CA ILE A 32 37.35 -3.87 -7.49
C ILE A 32 37.73 -5.20 -6.83
N LYS A 33 38.13 -6.22 -7.63
CA LYS A 33 38.57 -7.51 -7.09
C LYS A 33 39.79 -7.38 -6.15
N GLN A 34 40.74 -6.53 -6.50
CA GLN A 34 41.95 -6.31 -5.71
C GLN A 34 41.67 -5.54 -4.40
N SER A 35 40.61 -4.73 -4.37
CA SER A 35 40.22 -4.01 -3.15
C SER A 35 39.64 -4.94 -2.08
N TYR A 36 39.11 -6.11 -2.46
CA TYR A 36 38.59 -7.08 -1.51
C TYR A 36 39.70 -8.00 -0.95
N LYS A 37 39.99 -7.83 0.33
CA LYS A 37 40.94 -8.71 1.08
C LYS A 37 40.13 -9.45 2.13
N ALA A 38 39.83 -10.71 1.86
CA ALA A 38 39.06 -11.55 2.79
C ALA A 38 39.80 -11.73 4.13
N THR A 39 39.09 -11.49 5.21
CA THR A 39 39.54 -11.77 6.57
C THR A 39 38.90 -13.08 7.08
N PRO A 40 39.42 -13.69 8.18
CA PRO A 40 38.72 -14.80 8.84
C PRO A 40 37.28 -14.47 9.24
N ALA A 41 37.01 -13.22 9.66
CA ALA A 41 35.67 -12.74 9.98
C ALA A 41 34.74 -12.73 8.76
N ASP A 42 35.23 -12.28 7.60
CA ASP A 42 34.45 -12.29 6.35
C ASP A 42 34.04 -13.70 5.95
N LYS A 43 34.91 -14.68 6.16
CA LYS A 43 34.60 -16.09 5.89
C LYS A 43 33.50 -16.61 6.82
N ALA A 44 33.58 -16.28 8.10
CA ALA A 44 32.56 -16.70 9.09
C ALA A 44 31.21 -16.05 8.78
N ILE A 45 31.17 -14.73 8.51
CA ILE A 45 29.97 -13.99 8.14
C ILE A 45 29.37 -14.54 6.85
N ARG A 46 30.18 -14.79 5.83
CA ARG A 46 29.71 -15.34 4.55
C ARG A 46 29.07 -16.72 4.74
N ASN A 47 29.65 -17.58 5.59
CA ASN A 47 29.08 -18.90 5.89
C ASN A 47 27.76 -18.77 6.66
N ALA A 48 27.68 -17.86 7.61
CA ALA A 48 26.44 -17.58 8.36
C ALA A 48 25.34 -17.01 7.43
N LEU A 49 25.68 -16.06 6.57
CA LEU A 49 24.76 -15.47 5.59
C LEU A 49 24.31 -16.45 4.49
N GLY A 50 25.11 -17.51 4.25
CA GLY A 50 24.71 -18.58 3.33
C GLY A 50 23.53 -19.42 3.82
N GLY A 51 23.26 -19.43 5.14
CA GLY A 51 22.18 -20.21 5.75
C GLY A 51 21.20 -19.40 6.61
N THR A 52 21.41 -18.08 6.75
CA THR A 52 20.62 -17.26 7.68
C THR A 52 20.33 -15.88 7.08
N SER A 53 19.16 -15.31 7.37
CA SER A 53 18.81 -13.99 6.87
C SER A 53 19.70 -12.88 7.46
N ILE A 54 19.97 -11.85 6.67
CA ILE A 54 20.72 -10.66 7.10
C ILE A 54 20.06 -10.04 8.35
N ASN A 55 18.73 -9.94 8.36
CA ASN A 55 17.98 -9.35 9.47
C ASN A 55 18.22 -10.12 10.79
N THR A 56 18.31 -11.45 10.74
CA THR A 56 18.59 -12.28 11.93
C THR A 56 19.99 -12.04 12.45
N LEU A 57 20.98 -11.93 11.58
CA LEU A 57 22.38 -11.70 11.96
C LEU A 57 22.64 -10.25 12.40
N ALA A 58 21.86 -9.29 11.92
CA ALA A 58 21.98 -7.89 12.27
C ALA A 58 21.41 -7.55 13.68
N LEU A 59 20.68 -8.48 14.30
CA LEU A 59 20.13 -8.28 15.63
C LEU A 59 21.25 -8.27 16.67
N ASN A 60 21.38 -7.18 17.42
CA ASN A 60 22.24 -7.16 18.60
C ASN A 60 21.57 -7.95 19.74
N GLN A 61 22.14 -9.12 20.05
CA GLN A 61 21.60 -10.02 21.07
C GLN A 61 21.75 -9.44 22.49
N GLU A 62 22.72 -8.58 22.73
CA GLU A 62 22.93 -7.93 24.02
C GLU A 62 21.77 -7.00 24.38
N ASN A 63 21.17 -6.34 23.39
CA ASN A 63 20.04 -5.43 23.61
C ASN A 63 18.69 -6.15 23.83
N ARG A 64 18.62 -7.48 23.69
CA ARG A 64 17.35 -8.22 23.86
C ARG A 64 16.90 -8.36 25.31
N ALA A 65 17.81 -8.19 26.25
CA ALA A 65 17.55 -8.41 27.69
C ALA A 65 17.07 -7.14 28.44
N ASP A 66 17.23 -5.95 27.85
CA ASP A 66 17.09 -4.67 28.55
C ASP A 66 15.75 -3.93 28.31
N PHE A 67 14.71 -4.65 27.86
CA PHE A 67 13.38 -4.03 27.75
C PHE A 67 12.72 -3.98 29.13
N ASP A 68 12.66 -2.79 29.70
CA ASP A 68 11.82 -2.52 30.85
C ASP A 68 10.34 -2.57 30.42
N THR A 69 9.59 -3.51 31.00
CA THR A 69 8.16 -3.70 30.76
C THR A 69 7.28 -3.08 31.83
N GLU A 70 7.87 -2.34 32.78
CA GLU A 70 7.15 -1.62 33.81
C GLU A 70 6.69 -0.25 33.30
N PHE A 71 5.38 -0.05 33.26
CA PHE A 71 4.76 1.20 32.84
C PHE A 71 3.94 1.80 33.96
N SER A 72 4.08 3.11 34.21
CA SER A 72 3.30 3.84 35.21
C SER A 72 1.80 3.89 34.87
N HIS A 73 1.46 3.80 33.58
CA HIS A 73 0.08 3.81 33.10
C HIS A 73 -0.10 2.72 32.06
N LYS A 74 -1.10 1.86 32.26
CA LYS A 74 -1.45 0.77 31.33
C LYS A 74 -2.90 0.95 30.87
N VAL A 75 -3.13 0.95 29.58
CA VAL A 75 -4.48 0.87 29.00
C VAL A 75 -4.81 -0.62 28.82
N LEU A 76 -5.88 -1.07 29.46
CA LEU A 76 -6.32 -2.45 29.32
C LEU A 76 -6.94 -2.66 27.94
N SER A 77 -6.24 -3.33 27.05
CA SER A 77 -6.78 -3.86 25.80
C SER A 77 -6.99 -5.35 25.94
N LYS A 78 -8.22 -5.82 25.70
CA LYS A 78 -8.53 -7.25 25.75
C LYS A 78 -8.35 -7.85 24.35
N GLY A 79 -7.32 -8.68 24.18
CA GLY A 79 -6.98 -9.35 22.93
C GLY A 79 -6.17 -8.49 21.94
N ILE A 80 -5.71 -9.15 20.89
CA ILE A 80 -4.92 -8.60 19.79
C ILE A 80 -5.76 -8.65 18.51
N THR A 81 -5.67 -7.61 17.70
CA THR A 81 -6.27 -7.57 16.36
C THR A 81 -5.19 -7.68 15.30
N ASP A 82 -5.46 -8.40 14.23
CA ASP A 82 -4.52 -8.65 13.15
C ASP A 82 -5.08 -8.09 11.82
N GLN A 83 -4.32 -7.20 11.19
CA GLN A 83 -4.69 -6.60 9.91
C GLN A 83 -4.40 -7.50 8.70
N GLN A 84 -3.75 -8.64 8.92
CA GLN A 84 -3.31 -9.55 7.88
C GLN A 84 -2.46 -8.86 6.79
N SER A 85 -2.58 -9.27 5.54
CA SER A 85 -1.87 -8.70 4.39
C SER A 85 -2.55 -7.44 3.84
N SER A 86 -2.74 -6.43 4.71
CA SER A 86 -3.37 -5.16 4.35
C SER A 86 -2.60 -3.97 4.90
N GLY A 87 -2.75 -2.79 4.30
CA GLY A 87 -2.16 -1.52 4.77
C GLY A 87 -3.02 -0.79 5.81
N ARG A 88 -3.90 -1.48 6.54
CA ARG A 88 -4.89 -0.90 7.46
C ARG A 88 -4.40 -0.70 8.91
N CYS A 89 -3.08 -0.71 9.16
CA CYS A 89 -2.53 -0.54 10.51
C CYS A 89 -3.05 0.71 11.23
N TRP A 90 -3.18 1.83 10.52
CA TRP A 90 -3.73 3.08 11.01
C TRP A 90 -5.18 2.93 11.53
N LEU A 91 -6.01 2.19 10.79
CA LEU A 91 -7.40 1.95 11.13
C LEU A 91 -7.53 0.99 12.32
N PHE A 92 -6.80 -0.13 12.29
CA PHE A 92 -6.77 -1.08 13.41
C PHE A 92 -6.30 -0.42 14.69
N THR A 93 -5.25 0.40 14.65
CA THR A 93 -4.74 1.13 15.81
C THR A 93 -5.79 2.12 16.35
N GLY A 94 -6.40 2.93 15.48
CA GLY A 94 -7.41 3.90 15.90
C GLY A 94 -8.64 3.23 16.53
N LEU A 95 -9.15 2.18 15.89
CA LEU A 95 -10.31 1.43 16.42
C LEU A 95 -9.97 0.68 17.71
N ASN A 96 -8.74 0.20 17.90
CA ASN A 96 -8.31 -0.41 19.15
C ASN A 96 -8.27 0.58 20.33
N VAL A 97 -7.91 1.84 20.10
CA VAL A 97 -7.99 2.89 21.12
C VAL A 97 -9.44 3.08 21.58
N LEU A 98 -10.35 3.24 20.63
CA LEU A 98 -11.79 3.41 20.92
C LEU A 98 -12.39 2.15 21.56
N ARG A 99 -11.99 0.96 21.12
CA ARG A 99 -12.39 -0.32 21.71
C ARG A 99 -12.02 -0.40 23.18
N SER A 100 -10.80 -0.04 23.55
CA SER A 100 -10.34 -0.07 24.93
C SER A 100 -11.17 0.86 25.83
N GLN A 101 -11.50 2.06 25.35
CA GLN A 101 -12.35 3.01 26.05
C GLN A 101 -13.77 2.46 26.25
N MET A 102 -14.34 1.83 25.23
CA MET A 102 -15.68 1.26 25.29
C MET A 102 -15.76 0.07 26.23
N ILE A 103 -14.77 -0.84 26.19
CA ILE A 103 -14.64 -1.96 27.13
C ILE A 103 -14.58 -1.45 28.58
N ALA A 104 -13.75 -0.45 28.85
CA ALA A 104 -13.62 0.13 30.19
C ALA A 104 -14.89 0.82 30.66
N LYS A 105 -15.57 1.59 29.77
CA LYS A 105 -16.78 2.35 30.11
C LYS A 105 -17.99 1.47 30.40
N TYR A 106 -18.15 0.36 29.67
CA TYR A 106 -19.32 -0.50 29.75
C TYR A 106 -19.04 -1.85 30.44
N GLY A 107 -17.83 -2.08 30.93
CA GLY A 107 -17.45 -3.31 31.62
C GLY A 107 -17.52 -4.58 30.75
N LEU A 108 -17.22 -4.45 29.45
CA LEU A 108 -17.33 -5.55 28.49
C LEU A 108 -16.18 -6.55 28.66
N ASP A 109 -16.46 -7.83 28.44
CA ASP A 109 -15.42 -8.85 28.42
C ASP A 109 -14.62 -8.79 27.12
N GLU A 110 -15.29 -8.64 25.99
CA GLU A 110 -14.66 -8.42 24.69
C GLU A 110 -15.56 -7.57 23.80
N MET A 111 -14.95 -6.81 22.93
CA MET A 111 -15.64 -6.02 21.91
C MET A 111 -14.66 -5.70 20.79
N GLU A 112 -15.13 -5.73 19.58
CA GLU A 112 -14.37 -5.31 18.42
C GLU A 112 -15.28 -4.56 17.43
N PHE A 113 -14.77 -3.45 16.89
CA PHE A 113 -15.43 -2.73 15.80
C PHE A 113 -15.08 -3.37 14.47
N SER A 114 -15.97 -3.23 13.48
CA SER A 114 -15.70 -3.68 12.12
C SER A 114 -14.68 -2.77 11.43
N GLN A 115 -13.50 -3.27 11.22
CA GLN A 115 -12.48 -2.60 10.41
C GLN A 115 -12.89 -2.60 8.94
N ASN A 116 -13.54 -3.68 8.49
CA ASN A 116 -14.03 -3.81 7.12
C ASN A 116 -15.06 -2.74 6.75
N TYR A 117 -15.99 -2.42 7.68
CA TYR A 117 -16.97 -1.34 7.50
C TYR A 117 -16.31 0.03 7.29
N CYS A 118 -15.42 0.41 8.19
CA CYS A 118 -14.70 1.68 8.08
C CYS A 118 -13.82 1.73 6.84
N PHE A 119 -13.14 0.63 6.49
CA PHE A 119 -12.30 0.52 5.33
C PHE A 119 -13.08 0.65 4.02
N PHE A 120 -14.30 0.11 3.95
CA PHE A 120 -15.19 0.27 2.80
C PHE A 120 -15.38 1.76 2.46
N TYR A 121 -15.75 2.54 3.46
CA TYR A 121 -16.00 3.98 3.26
C TYR A 121 -14.71 4.76 3.05
N ASP A 122 -13.61 4.39 3.68
CA ASP A 122 -12.29 4.98 3.41
C ASP A 122 -11.90 4.83 1.93
N GLN A 123 -12.07 3.65 1.38
CA GLN A 123 -11.75 3.41 -0.02
C GLN A 123 -12.70 4.17 -0.99
N LEU A 124 -13.97 4.29 -0.63
CA LEU A 124 -14.93 5.06 -1.42
C LEU A 124 -14.60 6.57 -1.38
N GLU A 125 -14.25 7.11 -0.21
CA GLU A 125 -13.85 8.52 -0.05
C GLU A 125 -12.55 8.83 -0.79
N LYS A 126 -11.58 7.95 -0.73
CA LYS A 126 -10.33 8.10 -1.49
C LYS A 126 -10.54 8.06 -3.00
N ALA A 127 -11.46 7.20 -3.47
CA ALA A 127 -11.86 7.19 -4.86
C ALA A 127 -12.54 8.50 -5.27
N ASN A 128 -13.41 9.04 -4.41
CA ASN A 128 -14.03 10.34 -4.62
C ASN A 128 -12.99 11.47 -4.66
N LEU A 129 -12.03 11.47 -3.73
CA LEU A 129 -10.95 12.45 -3.67
C LEU A 129 -10.10 12.43 -4.95
N PHE A 130 -9.77 11.24 -5.45
CA PHE A 130 -9.06 11.09 -6.72
C PHE A 130 -9.85 11.70 -7.89
N LEU A 131 -11.11 11.30 -8.06
CA LEU A 131 -11.93 11.76 -9.17
C LEU A 131 -12.19 13.27 -9.09
N GLN A 132 -12.39 13.82 -7.89
CA GLN A 132 -12.50 15.26 -7.69
C GLN A 132 -11.19 15.98 -8.06
N GLY A 133 -10.06 15.49 -7.60
CA GLY A 133 -8.74 16.04 -7.96
C GLY A 133 -8.48 16.03 -9.47
N ILE A 134 -8.98 15.02 -10.18
CA ILE A 134 -8.92 14.98 -11.66
C ILE A 134 -9.79 16.08 -12.28
N ILE A 135 -11.00 16.31 -11.78
CA ILE A 135 -11.87 17.40 -12.26
C ILE A 135 -11.19 18.76 -12.01
N ASP A 136 -10.71 18.99 -10.78
CA ASP A 136 -10.08 20.24 -10.37
C ASP A 136 -8.81 20.57 -11.16
N THR A 137 -8.11 19.52 -11.62
CA THR A 137 -6.87 19.66 -12.41
C THR A 137 -7.07 19.44 -13.91
N SER A 138 -8.30 19.34 -14.38
CA SER A 138 -8.60 18.99 -15.78
C SER A 138 -8.03 19.96 -16.81
N GLY A 139 -7.88 21.26 -16.45
CA GLY A 139 -7.25 22.29 -17.28
C GLY A 139 -5.71 22.26 -17.29
N LYS A 140 -5.07 21.44 -16.46
CA LYS A 140 -3.62 21.34 -16.41
C LYS A 140 -3.10 20.27 -17.38
N PRO A 141 -1.85 20.38 -17.89
CA PRO A 141 -1.28 19.35 -18.75
C PRO A 141 -0.99 18.05 -17.99
N MET A 142 -0.76 16.95 -18.71
CA MET A 142 -0.52 15.62 -18.09
C MET A 142 0.80 15.53 -17.32
N ASP A 143 1.79 16.35 -17.64
CA ASP A 143 3.09 16.47 -16.98
C ASP A 143 3.09 17.47 -15.80
N ASP A 144 1.93 18.07 -15.45
CA ASP A 144 1.79 18.79 -14.17
C ASP A 144 1.99 17.83 -13.01
N LYS A 145 2.82 18.22 -12.04
CA LYS A 145 3.23 17.37 -10.90
C LYS A 145 2.05 16.84 -10.08
N MET A 146 0.97 17.61 -9.95
CA MET A 146 -0.23 17.17 -9.23
C MET A 146 -0.98 16.13 -10.05
N VAL A 147 -1.10 16.32 -11.37
CA VAL A 147 -1.75 15.36 -12.27
C VAL A 147 -0.98 14.05 -12.28
N GLU A 148 0.35 14.10 -12.43
CA GLU A 148 1.20 12.91 -12.36
C GLU A 148 1.05 12.18 -11.02
N TRP A 149 1.04 12.92 -9.90
CA TRP A 149 0.88 12.35 -8.56
C TRP A 149 -0.47 11.64 -8.41
N LEU A 150 -1.58 12.26 -8.86
CA LEU A 150 -2.91 11.65 -8.82
C LEU A 150 -2.93 10.34 -9.60
N PHE A 151 -2.44 10.33 -10.85
CA PHE A 151 -2.42 9.10 -11.66
C PHE A 151 -1.45 8.05 -11.14
N LYS A 152 -0.39 8.44 -10.46
CA LYS A 152 0.55 7.50 -9.82
C LYS A 152 -0.06 6.87 -8.57
N HIS A 153 -0.86 7.62 -7.80
CA HIS A 153 -1.43 7.22 -6.52
C HIS A 153 -2.97 7.36 -6.48
N PRO A 154 -3.70 6.64 -7.36
CA PRO A 154 -5.15 6.80 -7.46
C PRO A 154 -5.91 6.27 -6.24
N LEU A 155 -5.32 5.33 -5.52
CA LEU A 155 -5.89 4.69 -4.33
C LEU A 155 -4.78 4.16 -3.44
N SER A 156 -5.02 4.15 -2.13
CA SER A 156 -4.12 3.59 -1.11
C SER A 156 -4.95 3.01 0.04
N ASP A 157 -4.49 1.92 0.64
CA ASP A 157 -5.07 1.35 1.87
C ASP A 157 -4.44 1.93 3.15
N GLY A 158 -3.38 2.73 3.03
CA GLY A 158 -2.75 3.46 4.12
C GLY A 158 -3.55 4.69 4.59
N GLY A 159 -3.29 5.17 5.81
CA GLY A 159 -3.93 6.36 6.37
C GLY A 159 -3.31 6.79 7.69
N GLN A 160 -3.97 7.73 8.35
CA GLN A 160 -3.57 8.32 9.64
C GLN A 160 -4.77 8.37 10.58
N PHE A 161 -4.54 8.73 11.86
CA PHE A 161 -5.60 8.80 12.88
C PHE A 161 -6.72 9.80 12.50
N THR A 162 -6.39 10.92 11.85
CA THR A 162 -7.40 11.86 11.34
C THR A 162 -8.38 11.20 10.38
N GLY A 163 -7.91 10.30 9.52
CA GLY A 163 -8.79 9.53 8.64
C GLY A 163 -9.72 8.58 9.40
N VAL A 164 -9.27 8.02 10.55
CA VAL A 164 -10.17 7.24 11.43
C VAL A 164 -11.29 8.13 11.96
N SER A 165 -10.94 9.30 12.48
CA SER A 165 -11.90 10.28 13.02
C SER A 165 -12.93 10.69 11.96
N ASP A 166 -12.47 11.10 10.79
CA ASP A 166 -13.32 11.56 9.69
C ASP A 166 -14.32 10.49 9.22
N ILE A 167 -13.86 9.24 9.08
CA ILE A 167 -14.74 8.12 8.71
C ILE A 167 -15.77 7.83 9.80
N ILE A 168 -15.36 7.85 11.05
CA ILE A 168 -16.28 7.59 12.16
C ILE A 168 -17.32 8.71 12.31
N GLU A 169 -16.92 9.97 12.21
CA GLU A 169 -17.83 11.10 12.29
C GLU A 169 -18.87 11.09 11.16
N LYS A 170 -18.47 10.66 9.96
CA LYS A 170 -19.34 10.68 8.79
C LYS A 170 -20.22 9.44 8.67
N TYR A 171 -19.70 8.25 8.96
CA TYR A 171 -20.38 6.98 8.70
C TYR A 171 -20.68 6.16 9.95
N GLY A 172 -20.18 6.57 11.11
CA GLY A 172 -20.36 5.86 12.37
C GLY A 172 -19.49 4.61 12.51
N LEU A 173 -19.85 3.80 13.51
CA LEU A 173 -19.20 2.54 13.83
C LEU A 173 -20.21 1.42 13.93
N VAL A 174 -19.81 0.22 13.53
CA VAL A 174 -20.58 -1.00 13.72
C VAL A 174 -19.73 -2.06 14.42
N PRO A 175 -20.32 -2.99 15.17
CA PRO A 175 -19.57 -4.10 15.75
C PRO A 175 -19.07 -5.03 14.64
N LYS A 176 -17.97 -5.72 14.89
CA LYS A 176 -17.35 -6.66 13.92
C LYS A 176 -18.33 -7.71 13.40
N SER A 177 -19.25 -8.17 14.24
CA SER A 177 -20.28 -9.15 13.87
C SER A 177 -21.29 -8.63 12.84
N ALA A 178 -21.46 -7.32 12.70
CA ALA A 178 -22.38 -6.72 11.74
C ALA A 178 -21.80 -6.67 10.31
N MET A 179 -20.48 -6.53 10.19
CA MET A 179 -19.77 -6.59 8.91
C MET A 179 -18.39 -7.23 9.12
N VAL A 180 -18.30 -8.52 8.88
CA VAL A 180 -17.09 -9.33 9.11
C VAL A 180 -16.01 -9.07 8.06
N GLU A 181 -14.78 -9.45 8.38
CA GLU A 181 -13.68 -9.43 7.40
C GLU A 181 -13.95 -10.41 6.26
N THR A 182 -13.45 -10.06 5.08
CA THR A 182 -13.48 -10.89 3.87
C THR A 182 -12.04 -11.23 3.46
N PHE A 183 -11.88 -12.20 2.55
CA PHE A 183 -10.56 -12.47 1.98
C PHE A 183 -9.93 -11.22 1.37
N SER A 184 -10.71 -10.36 0.71
CA SER A 184 -10.20 -9.14 0.07
C SER A 184 -9.86 -8.04 1.08
N SER A 185 -10.55 -7.94 2.21
CA SER A 185 -10.18 -7.00 3.26
C SER A 185 -8.91 -7.43 3.99
N GLU A 186 -8.70 -8.73 4.16
CA GLU A 186 -7.48 -9.31 4.75
C GLU A 186 -6.30 -9.35 3.76
N ASN A 187 -6.56 -9.21 2.44
CA ASN A 187 -5.57 -9.23 1.36
C ASN A 187 -5.86 -8.12 0.34
N THR A 188 -5.67 -6.87 0.74
CA THR A 188 -6.14 -5.68 0.01
C THR A 188 -5.46 -5.43 -1.34
N GLY A 189 -4.23 -5.90 -1.54
CA GLY A 189 -3.39 -5.54 -2.67
C GLY A 189 -4.03 -5.76 -4.04
N LYS A 190 -4.71 -6.89 -4.26
CA LYS A 190 -5.34 -7.18 -5.57
C LYS A 190 -6.56 -6.30 -5.83
N MET A 191 -7.42 -6.15 -4.84
CA MET A 191 -8.61 -5.30 -4.92
C MET A 191 -8.21 -3.85 -5.17
N SER A 192 -7.31 -3.29 -4.35
CA SER A 192 -6.83 -1.91 -4.47
C SER A 192 -6.21 -1.65 -5.85
N ASN A 193 -5.45 -2.61 -6.40
CA ASN A 193 -4.87 -2.47 -7.73
C ASN A 193 -5.97 -2.42 -8.82
N LEU A 194 -6.97 -3.29 -8.76
CA LEU A 194 -8.06 -3.30 -9.74
C LEU A 194 -8.90 -2.02 -9.70
N ILE A 195 -9.24 -1.54 -8.50
CA ILE A 195 -9.95 -0.26 -8.33
C ILE A 195 -9.07 0.89 -8.83
N GLY A 196 -7.78 0.90 -8.50
CA GLY A 196 -6.84 1.90 -8.97
C GLY A 196 -6.72 1.97 -10.48
N LEU A 197 -6.73 0.83 -11.19
CA LEU A 197 -6.76 0.78 -12.65
C LEU A 197 -8.07 1.37 -13.20
N LYS A 198 -9.22 1.04 -12.59
CA LYS A 198 -10.51 1.59 -12.97
C LYS A 198 -10.58 3.11 -12.74
N LEU A 199 -10.03 3.59 -11.63
CA LEU A 199 -9.94 5.01 -11.34
C LEU A 199 -9.10 5.77 -12.38
N LYS A 200 -7.96 5.19 -12.81
CA LYS A 200 -7.14 5.79 -13.88
C LYS A 200 -7.91 5.88 -15.20
N GLU A 201 -8.63 4.84 -15.58
CA GLU A 201 -9.53 4.86 -16.74
C GLU A 201 -10.55 5.99 -16.63
N PHE A 202 -11.25 6.09 -15.50
CA PHE A 202 -12.22 7.15 -15.24
C PHE A 202 -11.58 8.55 -15.22
N GLY A 203 -10.38 8.67 -14.66
CA GLY A 203 -9.63 9.91 -14.67
C GLY A 203 -9.33 10.41 -16.09
N LEU A 204 -8.95 9.51 -17.00
CA LEU A 204 -8.74 9.85 -18.41
C LEU A 204 -10.06 10.29 -19.09
N GLN A 205 -11.16 9.56 -18.85
CA GLN A 205 -12.48 9.89 -19.39
C GLN A 205 -12.97 11.26 -18.88
N LEU A 206 -12.77 11.61 -17.61
CA LEU A 206 -13.13 12.92 -17.07
C LEU A 206 -12.31 14.04 -17.69
N ARG A 207 -11.02 13.84 -17.88
CA ARG A 207 -10.13 14.83 -18.53
C ARG A 207 -10.50 15.03 -19.99
N GLU A 208 -10.80 13.96 -20.72
CA GLU A 208 -11.27 14.01 -22.09
C GLU A 208 -12.61 14.77 -22.20
N ALA A 209 -13.56 14.48 -21.33
CA ALA A 209 -14.84 15.17 -21.27
C ALA A 209 -14.67 16.67 -20.97
N ALA A 210 -13.79 17.02 -20.02
CA ALA A 210 -13.48 18.41 -19.70
C ALA A 210 -12.82 19.14 -20.88
N ALA A 211 -11.89 18.50 -21.59
CA ALA A 211 -11.25 19.05 -22.78
C ALA A 211 -12.26 19.26 -23.95
N ALA A 212 -13.28 18.41 -24.01
CA ALA A 212 -14.40 18.56 -24.96
C ALA A 212 -15.42 19.66 -24.56
N GLY A 213 -15.20 20.38 -23.46
CA GLY A 213 -16.06 21.48 -22.99
C GLY A 213 -17.29 21.03 -22.21
N VAL A 214 -17.32 19.81 -21.68
CA VAL A 214 -18.42 19.36 -20.82
C VAL A 214 -18.48 20.25 -19.56
N LYS A 215 -19.66 20.69 -19.19
CA LYS A 215 -19.88 21.62 -18.08
C LYS A 215 -19.56 20.97 -16.73
N PRO A 216 -19.09 21.73 -15.72
CA PRO A 216 -18.75 21.20 -14.38
C PRO A 216 -19.87 20.36 -13.76
N VAL A 217 -21.12 20.76 -13.86
CA VAL A 217 -22.28 20.02 -13.33
C VAL A 217 -22.39 18.61 -13.96
N GLU A 218 -22.12 18.49 -15.24
CA GLU A 218 -22.16 17.20 -15.93
C GLU A 218 -20.92 16.34 -15.61
N LEU A 219 -19.77 16.95 -15.33
CA LEU A 219 -18.59 16.23 -14.82
C LEU A 219 -18.85 15.65 -13.42
N GLU A 220 -19.51 16.41 -12.52
CA GLU A 220 -19.93 15.92 -11.22
C GLU A 220 -20.92 14.74 -11.31
N LYS A 221 -21.85 14.81 -12.26
CA LYS A 221 -22.76 13.69 -12.52
C LYS A 221 -22.01 12.46 -12.99
N LYS A 222 -21.09 12.61 -13.94
CA LYS A 222 -20.22 11.51 -14.38
C LYS A 222 -19.39 10.92 -13.23
N LYS A 223 -18.81 11.77 -12.38
CA LYS A 223 -18.09 11.32 -11.16
C LYS A 223 -19.00 10.47 -10.28
N THR A 224 -20.24 10.88 -10.06
CA THR A 224 -21.20 10.12 -9.23
C THR A 224 -21.49 8.73 -9.85
N GLU A 225 -21.68 8.64 -11.16
CA GLU A 225 -21.89 7.37 -11.88
C GLU A 225 -20.64 6.46 -11.77
N MET A 226 -19.45 7.04 -11.89
CA MET A 226 -18.16 6.34 -11.73
C MET A 226 -17.97 5.82 -10.31
N LEU A 227 -18.33 6.62 -9.29
CA LEU A 227 -18.32 6.19 -7.89
C LEU A 227 -19.32 5.06 -7.64
N GLY A 228 -20.48 5.03 -8.31
CA GLY A 228 -21.40 3.90 -8.28
C GLY A 228 -20.74 2.60 -8.76
N THR A 229 -19.88 2.67 -9.77
CA THR A 229 -19.08 1.50 -10.22
C THR A 229 -18.05 1.09 -9.16
N VAL A 230 -17.34 2.04 -8.56
CA VAL A 230 -16.39 1.76 -7.47
C VAL A 230 -17.12 1.15 -6.26
N TYR A 231 -18.26 1.71 -5.87
CA TYR A 231 -19.11 1.18 -4.80
C TYR A 231 -19.45 -0.30 -5.06
N ARG A 232 -19.89 -0.63 -6.28
CA ARG A 232 -20.17 -2.02 -6.65
C ARG A 232 -18.94 -2.91 -6.54
N MET A 233 -17.74 -2.44 -6.94
CA MET A 233 -16.51 -3.22 -6.80
C MET A 233 -16.18 -3.48 -5.32
N LEU A 234 -16.38 -2.48 -4.46
CA LEU A 234 -16.21 -2.61 -3.01
C LEU A 234 -17.23 -3.59 -2.41
N VAL A 235 -18.51 -3.51 -2.78
CA VAL A 235 -19.55 -4.46 -2.34
C VAL A 235 -19.19 -5.88 -2.70
N LEU A 236 -18.72 -6.14 -3.92
CA LEU A 236 -18.35 -7.47 -4.39
C LEU A 236 -17.14 -8.06 -3.67
N THR A 237 -16.28 -7.22 -3.09
CA THR A 237 -15.02 -7.64 -2.46
C THR A 237 -15.04 -7.57 -0.93
N LEU A 238 -15.70 -6.58 -0.36
CA LEU A 238 -15.76 -6.32 1.07
C LEU A 238 -17.11 -6.66 1.71
N GLY A 239 -18.14 -6.88 0.90
CA GLY A 239 -19.53 -6.99 1.35
C GLY A 239 -20.26 -5.66 1.35
N GLU A 240 -21.58 -5.68 1.41
CA GLU A 240 -22.41 -4.47 1.47
C GLU A 240 -22.43 -3.92 2.90
N PRO A 241 -22.13 -2.62 3.10
CA PRO A 241 -22.21 -2.02 4.42
C PRO A 241 -23.62 -2.08 4.98
N VAL A 242 -23.74 -2.49 6.23
CA VAL A 242 -25.04 -2.55 6.92
C VAL A 242 -25.56 -1.16 7.24
N SER A 243 -26.87 -0.97 7.03
CA SER A 243 -27.56 0.27 7.44
C SER A 243 -28.22 0.14 8.84
N THR A 244 -28.48 -1.07 9.27
CA THR A 244 -29.08 -1.39 10.58
C THR A 244 -28.47 -2.69 11.11
N PHE A 245 -28.30 -2.77 12.42
CA PHE A 245 -27.85 -3.98 13.08
C PHE A 245 -28.47 -4.07 14.49
N THR A 246 -28.55 -5.30 15.01
CA THR A 246 -28.86 -5.52 16.42
C THR A 246 -27.61 -5.98 17.13
N TRP A 247 -27.29 -5.34 18.24
CA TRP A 247 -26.17 -5.71 19.07
C TRP A 247 -26.57 -5.72 20.54
N SER A 248 -26.20 -6.76 21.26
CA SER A 248 -26.46 -6.89 22.69
C SER A 248 -25.16 -6.99 23.47
N LEU A 249 -25.10 -6.32 24.60
CA LEU A 249 -24.05 -6.50 25.59
C LEU A 249 -24.13 -7.92 26.17
N LYS A 250 -23.04 -8.63 26.18
CA LYS A 250 -22.86 -9.89 26.91
C LYS A 250 -21.91 -9.67 28.06
#